data_ee2cca255fe6aa2caf922cf110cdaf61
#
_entry.id   ee2cca255fe6aa2caf922cf110cdaf61
#
_cell.length_a   1.000
_cell.length_b   1.000
_cell.length_c   1.000
_cell.angle_alpha   90.00
_cell.angle_beta   90.00
_cell.angle_gamma   90.00
#
_symmetry.space_group_name_H-M   'P 1'
#
loop_
_entity.id
_entity.type
_entity.pdbx_description
1 polymer ?
#
loop_
_entity_poly.entity_id
_entity_poly.type
_entity_poly.pdbx_seq_one_letter_code
_entity_poly.pdbx_strand_id
1 'polypeptide(L)'
;MIPGVPESLRLRDVPKPSPKRGQVLLRPLMVGVCGTDKEIIEGKYGKAPEGSDYLILGHEALAEVAELGDGVDNISVGDIVVPTVRRPVNCDLPVDYCPVGKYVEHGIWGLHGHAAEYSVTDAAYLVKVPKEIVDIAVLTEPLSVVEKGVEVGVAAYQSRLGRRPETALVLGAGPVGLLATMVLRLMGLPVTTVATRPPDSLKAKLAREIGATYIDAAHEKLTGTYDLVVEATGATSVALEGLARLGPGGVEVLLGVYPPGGKLEDAGSLLTDAVLNNKLVVGSVNAGLRHFEAAIRHLKEARDKFGDWPKKLITKTATLDNYQEAYSWTHEDIKTVLVIQRL
;
A
#
# COMPACT_ATOMS: atom_id res chain seq x y z
N MET A 1 -1.39 15.10 15.17
CA MET A 1 -0.33 16.02 14.73
C MET A 1 -0.94 17.22 14.02
N ILE A 2 -0.21 18.33 13.85
CA ILE A 2 -0.70 19.53 13.14
C ILE A 2 -0.04 19.51 11.74
N PRO A 3 -0.82 19.31 10.65
CA PRO A 3 -0.25 19.30 9.29
C PRO A 3 0.49 20.58 8.95
N GLY A 4 1.64 20.46 8.27
CA GLY A 4 2.51 21.59 7.97
C GLY A 4 3.42 22.06 9.12
N VAL A 5 3.29 21.48 10.33
CA VAL A 5 4.13 21.81 11.49
C VAL A 5 4.94 20.56 11.86
N PRO A 6 6.24 20.51 11.54
CA PRO A 6 7.13 19.42 11.94
C PRO A 6 7.13 19.24 13.46
N GLU A 7 7.42 18.00 13.91
CA GLU A 7 7.55 17.65 15.35
C GLU A 7 6.29 17.91 16.19
N SER A 8 5.14 18.11 15.57
CA SER A 8 3.85 18.32 16.26
C SER A 8 3.12 17.01 16.61
N LEU A 9 3.71 15.85 16.30
CA LEU A 9 3.14 14.55 16.64
C LEU A 9 3.11 14.35 18.17
N ARG A 10 1.93 14.10 18.71
CA ARG A 10 1.73 13.85 20.14
C ARG A 10 0.48 13.04 20.40
N LEU A 11 0.46 12.30 21.49
CA LEU A 11 -0.77 11.73 22.05
C LEU A 11 -1.65 12.86 22.62
N ARG A 12 -2.95 12.75 22.39
CA ARG A 12 -3.93 13.76 22.84
C ARG A 12 -5.26 13.08 23.16
N ASP A 13 -5.85 13.45 24.28
CA ASP A 13 -7.24 13.09 24.55
C ASP A 13 -8.20 13.90 23.67
N VAL A 14 -9.13 13.23 23.05
CA VAL A 14 -10.15 13.79 22.19
C VAL A 14 -11.51 13.17 22.54
N PRO A 15 -12.63 13.85 22.30
CA PRO A 15 -13.96 13.28 22.52
C PRO A 15 -14.14 12.01 21.69
N LYS A 16 -14.70 10.95 22.30
CA LYS A 16 -15.11 9.74 21.57
C LYS A 16 -16.14 10.14 20.52
N PRO A 17 -15.91 9.80 19.23
CA PRO A 17 -16.86 10.13 18.18
C PRO A 17 -18.09 9.21 18.27
N SER A 18 -19.22 9.67 17.71
CA SER A 18 -20.44 8.87 17.56
C SER A 18 -20.76 8.68 16.08
N PRO A 19 -21.20 7.48 15.66
CA PRO A 19 -21.53 7.22 14.27
C PRO A 19 -22.85 7.92 13.89
N LYS A 20 -22.86 8.55 12.73
CA LYS A 20 -24.06 9.12 12.10
C LYS A 20 -24.78 8.04 11.27
N ARG A 21 -25.92 8.41 10.67
CA ARG A 21 -26.62 7.53 9.73
C ARG A 21 -25.69 7.04 8.62
N GLY A 22 -25.65 5.73 8.38
CA GLY A 22 -24.78 5.08 7.40
C GLY A 22 -23.32 4.92 7.83
N GLN A 23 -22.97 5.37 9.04
CA GLN A 23 -21.62 5.24 9.60
C GLN A 23 -21.57 4.16 10.68
N VAL A 24 -20.34 3.73 10.99
CA VAL A 24 -20.06 2.85 12.12
C VAL A 24 -18.97 3.45 13.01
N LEU A 25 -19.07 3.17 14.30
CA LEU A 25 -17.97 3.37 15.23
C LEU A 25 -17.04 2.16 15.16
N LEU A 26 -15.79 2.43 14.89
CA LEU A 26 -14.74 1.43 14.91
C LEU A 26 -13.93 1.52 16.19
N ARG A 27 -13.48 0.36 16.65
CA ARG A 27 -12.44 0.16 17.67
C ARG A 27 -11.18 -0.35 16.94
N PRO A 28 -10.26 0.53 16.53
CA PRO A 28 -9.03 0.11 15.87
C PRO A 28 -8.22 -0.85 16.75
N LEU A 29 -7.74 -1.93 16.15
CA LEU A 29 -6.92 -2.95 16.79
C LEU A 29 -5.46 -2.74 16.44
N MET A 30 -5.19 -2.55 15.15
CA MET A 30 -3.86 -2.34 14.59
C MET A 30 -3.91 -1.25 13.51
N VAL A 31 -2.85 -0.47 13.42
CA VAL A 31 -2.65 0.53 12.37
C VAL A 31 -1.24 0.41 11.81
N GLY A 32 -1.12 0.13 10.53
CA GLY A 32 0.17 0.12 9.83
C GLY A 32 0.71 1.54 9.66
N VAL A 33 2.02 1.66 9.64
CA VAL A 33 2.75 2.92 9.43
C VAL A 33 3.47 2.87 8.08
N CYS A 34 3.35 3.93 7.29
CA CYS A 34 3.97 4.01 5.97
C CYS A 34 4.75 5.32 5.73
N GLY A 35 5.35 5.44 4.54
CA GLY A 35 6.11 6.62 4.13
C GLY A 35 5.30 7.91 4.16
N THR A 36 4.01 7.85 3.82
CA THR A 36 3.10 9.01 3.85
C THR A 36 2.97 9.59 5.26
N ASP A 37 2.89 8.73 6.30
CA ASP A 37 2.85 9.22 7.69
C ASP A 37 4.12 10.01 8.03
N LYS A 38 5.29 9.55 7.54
CA LYS A 38 6.55 10.27 7.74
C LYS A 38 6.53 11.66 7.07
N GLU A 39 6.08 11.74 5.83
CA GLU A 39 5.97 13.02 5.13
C GLU A 39 5.03 14.00 5.85
N ILE A 40 3.93 13.48 6.42
CA ILE A 40 3.00 14.28 7.22
C ILE A 40 3.67 14.75 8.52
N ILE A 41 4.40 13.88 9.22
CA ILE A 41 5.12 14.21 10.46
C ILE A 41 6.24 15.24 10.20
N GLU A 42 6.89 15.16 9.06
CA GLU A 42 7.89 16.15 8.61
C GLU A 42 7.27 17.47 8.14
N GLY A 43 5.93 17.59 8.15
CA GLY A 43 5.20 18.80 7.73
C GLY A 43 5.19 19.06 6.22
N LYS A 44 5.53 18.05 5.41
CA LYS A 44 5.62 18.17 3.94
C LYS A 44 4.29 17.89 3.25
N TYR A 45 3.38 17.18 3.91
CA TYR A 45 2.11 16.72 3.37
C TYR A 45 1.01 16.69 4.45
N GLY A 46 -0.22 16.42 4.02
CA GLY A 46 -1.36 16.23 4.93
C GLY A 46 -2.24 17.47 5.11
N LYS A 47 -3.50 17.23 5.49
CA LYS A 47 -4.47 18.28 5.79
C LYS A 47 -5.41 17.82 6.90
N ALA A 48 -5.63 18.70 7.91
CA ALA A 48 -6.64 18.47 8.94
C ALA A 48 -8.06 18.48 8.35
N PRO A 49 -9.03 17.78 8.96
CA PRO A 49 -10.43 17.93 8.63
C PRO A 49 -10.92 19.37 8.81
N GLU A 50 -11.97 19.74 8.09
CA GLU A 50 -12.60 21.05 8.24
C GLU A 50 -13.06 21.27 9.70
N GLY A 51 -12.74 22.42 10.25
CA GLY A 51 -13.03 22.78 11.65
C GLY A 51 -12.08 22.15 12.69
N SER A 52 -11.03 21.40 12.28
CA SER A 52 -10.01 20.86 13.16
C SER A 52 -8.65 21.49 12.91
N ASP A 53 -7.90 21.75 13.96
CA ASP A 53 -6.51 22.22 13.92
C ASP A 53 -5.48 21.07 13.91
N TYR A 54 -5.94 19.80 13.99
CA TYR A 54 -5.11 18.61 14.04
C TYR A 54 -5.62 17.50 13.10
N LEU A 55 -4.74 16.58 12.79
CA LEU A 55 -5.02 15.35 12.07
C LEU A 55 -4.65 14.14 12.95
N ILE A 56 -5.59 13.20 13.14
CA ILE A 56 -5.26 11.86 13.63
C ILE A 56 -4.71 11.08 12.45
N LEU A 57 -3.52 10.49 12.60
CA LEU A 57 -2.87 9.69 11.55
C LEU A 57 -3.52 8.29 11.44
N GLY A 58 -2.99 7.48 10.53
CA GLY A 58 -3.31 6.06 10.38
C GLY A 58 -4.39 5.81 9.34
N HIS A 59 -3.95 5.31 8.21
CA HIS A 59 -4.79 4.96 7.05
C HIS A 59 -4.77 3.46 6.75
N GLU A 60 -3.83 2.70 7.30
CA GLU A 60 -3.72 1.24 7.17
C GLU A 60 -4.30 0.56 8.42
N ALA A 61 -5.62 0.50 8.56
CA ALA A 61 -6.25 0.06 9.80
C ALA A 61 -6.89 -1.32 9.72
N LEU A 62 -6.77 -2.07 10.80
CA LEU A 62 -7.59 -3.22 11.15
C LEU A 62 -8.41 -2.84 12.37
N ALA A 63 -9.72 -3.03 12.34
CA ALA A 63 -10.60 -2.60 13.41
C ALA A 63 -11.76 -3.59 13.67
N GLU A 64 -12.34 -3.50 14.85
CA GLU A 64 -13.61 -4.14 15.21
C GLU A 64 -14.74 -3.11 15.16
N VAL A 65 -15.90 -3.50 14.68
CA VAL A 65 -17.10 -2.67 14.69
C VAL A 65 -17.67 -2.64 16.10
N ALA A 66 -17.66 -1.45 16.73
CA ALA A 66 -18.13 -1.25 18.10
C ALA A 66 -19.60 -0.80 18.19
N GLU A 67 -20.07 0.01 17.21
CA GLU A 67 -21.43 0.54 17.20
C GLU A 67 -21.86 0.83 15.76
N LEU A 68 -23.16 0.68 15.49
CA LEU A 68 -23.77 0.98 14.19
C LEU A 68 -24.57 2.26 14.27
N GLY A 69 -24.40 3.13 13.31
CA GLY A 69 -25.34 4.24 13.08
C GLY A 69 -26.59 3.76 12.34
N ASP A 70 -27.63 4.58 12.33
CA ASP A 70 -28.89 4.25 11.68
C ASP A 70 -28.72 3.88 10.21
N GLY A 71 -29.44 2.87 9.74
CA GLY A 71 -29.49 2.46 8.33
C GLY A 71 -28.28 1.64 7.88
N VAL A 72 -27.46 1.11 8.81
CA VAL A 72 -26.39 0.16 8.51
C VAL A 72 -26.95 -1.27 8.69
N ASP A 73 -26.91 -2.07 7.63
CA ASP A 73 -27.46 -3.44 7.59
C ASP A 73 -26.48 -4.49 7.04
N ASN A 74 -25.41 -4.07 6.39
CA ASN A 74 -24.42 -4.96 5.76
C ASN A 74 -23.27 -5.37 6.70
N ILE A 75 -23.15 -4.73 7.87
CA ILE A 75 -22.10 -4.93 8.87
C ILE A 75 -22.75 -5.17 10.24
N SER A 76 -22.11 -5.92 11.11
CA SER A 76 -22.59 -6.21 12.48
C SER A 76 -21.57 -5.77 13.52
N VAL A 77 -22.05 -5.45 14.73
CA VAL A 77 -21.16 -5.22 15.88
C VAL A 77 -20.35 -6.48 16.15
N GLY A 78 -19.05 -6.32 16.36
CA GLY A 78 -18.08 -7.43 16.54
C GLY A 78 -17.46 -7.93 15.23
N ASP A 79 -17.92 -7.48 14.05
CA ASP A 79 -17.22 -7.77 12.79
C ASP A 79 -15.82 -7.17 12.82
N ILE A 80 -14.84 -7.94 12.36
CA ILE A 80 -13.48 -7.43 12.10
C ILE A 80 -13.43 -6.93 10.67
N VAL A 81 -12.96 -5.71 10.50
CA VAL A 81 -13.02 -4.98 9.22
C VAL A 81 -11.75 -4.19 8.93
N VAL A 82 -11.53 -3.93 7.64
CA VAL A 82 -10.54 -2.96 7.15
C VAL A 82 -11.29 -1.83 6.44
N PRO A 83 -11.14 -0.57 6.86
CA PRO A 83 -11.69 0.58 6.15
C PRO A 83 -10.83 0.93 4.95
N THR A 84 -11.46 1.28 3.82
CA THR A 84 -10.73 1.87 2.69
C THR A 84 -10.35 3.31 3.02
N VAL A 85 -9.33 3.85 2.36
CA VAL A 85 -8.71 5.13 2.72
C VAL A 85 -9.48 6.34 2.17
N ARG A 86 -9.85 6.30 0.89
CA ARG A 86 -10.32 7.47 0.12
C ARG A 86 -11.83 7.60 0.10
N ARG A 87 -12.35 8.83 0.16
CA ARG A 87 -13.76 9.19 -0.02
C ARG A 87 -13.89 10.21 -1.15
N PRO A 88 -14.80 10.02 -2.12
CA PRO A 88 -14.99 10.94 -3.23
C PRO A 88 -15.64 12.26 -2.75
N VAL A 89 -15.23 13.35 -3.37
CA VAL A 89 -15.83 14.69 -3.17
C VAL A 89 -16.18 15.27 -4.55
N ASN A 90 -17.46 15.29 -4.89
CA ASN A 90 -17.94 15.77 -6.20
C ASN A 90 -17.17 15.09 -7.36
N CYS A 91 -17.13 13.76 -7.35
CA CYS A 91 -16.43 12.93 -8.34
C CYS A 91 -17.32 11.76 -8.73
N ASP A 92 -17.60 11.61 -10.03
CA ASP A 92 -18.45 10.56 -10.62
C ASP A 92 -17.63 9.34 -11.10
N LEU A 93 -16.29 9.40 -10.98
CA LEU A 93 -15.40 8.28 -11.27
C LEU A 93 -15.35 7.31 -10.07
N PRO A 94 -14.92 6.06 -10.29
CA PRO A 94 -14.54 5.21 -9.17
C PRO A 94 -13.55 5.94 -8.24
N VAL A 95 -13.72 5.79 -6.93
CA VAL A 95 -13.01 6.61 -5.92
C VAL A 95 -11.49 6.58 -6.07
N ASP A 96 -10.96 5.46 -6.53
CA ASP A 96 -9.54 5.24 -6.77
C ASP A 96 -9.02 5.89 -8.08
N TYR A 97 -9.91 6.47 -8.88
CA TYR A 97 -9.61 7.27 -10.08
C TYR A 97 -10.02 8.73 -9.95
N CYS A 98 -10.58 9.14 -8.83
CA CYS A 98 -10.88 10.55 -8.60
C CYS A 98 -9.60 11.39 -8.66
N PRO A 99 -9.60 12.52 -9.40
CA PRO A 99 -8.40 13.35 -9.51
C PRO A 99 -8.08 14.08 -8.18
N VAL A 100 -6.86 14.54 -8.05
CA VAL A 100 -6.39 15.34 -6.91
C VAL A 100 -7.33 16.52 -6.65
N GLY A 101 -7.72 16.70 -5.38
CA GLY A 101 -8.71 17.73 -4.97
C GLY A 101 -10.17 17.30 -5.06
N LYS A 102 -10.47 16.10 -5.59
CA LYS A 102 -11.81 15.52 -5.66
C LYS A 102 -12.01 14.32 -4.73
N TYR A 103 -11.19 14.21 -3.71
CA TYR A 103 -11.30 13.20 -2.64
C TYR A 103 -10.72 13.74 -1.33
N VAL A 104 -11.10 13.08 -0.26
CA VAL A 104 -10.48 13.18 1.06
C VAL A 104 -10.02 11.78 1.49
N GLU A 105 -9.05 11.71 2.42
CA GLU A 105 -8.39 10.47 2.81
C GLU A 105 -8.26 10.38 4.33
N HIS A 106 -8.69 9.25 4.88
CA HIS A 106 -8.51 8.98 6.31
C HIS A 106 -7.03 9.00 6.69
N GLY A 107 -6.70 9.76 7.75
CA GLY A 107 -5.35 9.83 8.30
C GLY A 107 -4.32 10.58 7.43
N ILE A 108 -4.75 11.13 6.29
CA ILE A 108 -3.88 11.81 5.33
C ILE A 108 -4.41 13.21 4.99
N TRP A 109 -5.63 13.29 4.46
CA TRP A 109 -6.13 14.52 3.87
C TRP A 109 -7.61 14.75 4.13
N GLY A 110 -7.94 15.68 5.01
CA GLY A 110 -9.31 16.15 5.25
C GLY A 110 -10.20 15.20 6.05
N LEU A 111 -9.72 14.03 6.48
CA LEU A 111 -10.39 13.11 7.40
C LEU A 111 -9.43 12.61 8.47
N HIS A 112 -9.90 12.53 9.72
CA HIS A 112 -9.15 11.86 10.77
C HIS A 112 -8.94 10.37 10.43
N GLY A 113 -7.76 9.86 10.76
CA GLY A 113 -7.38 8.45 10.63
C GLY A 113 -7.82 7.60 11.82
N HIS A 114 -7.19 6.45 11.91
CA HIS A 114 -7.55 5.36 12.81
C HIS A 114 -6.53 5.11 13.93
N ALA A 115 -5.46 5.93 14.05
CA ALA A 115 -4.50 5.82 15.15
C ALA A 115 -5.09 6.45 16.45
N ALA A 116 -6.19 5.89 16.90
CA ALA A 116 -6.97 6.29 18.07
C ALA A 116 -7.73 5.09 18.64
N GLU A 117 -8.18 5.16 19.89
CA GLU A 117 -8.97 4.10 20.52
C GLU A 117 -10.32 3.89 19.82
N TYR A 118 -10.88 4.94 19.25
CA TYR A 118 -12.13 4.92 18.48
C TYR A 118 -12.03 5.83 17.27
N SER A 119 -12.67 5.42 16.18
CA SER A 119 -12.82 6.22 14.96
C SER A 119 -14.18 5.96 14.31
N VAL A 120 -14.62 6.83 13.41
CA VAL A 120 -15.85 6.63 12.64
C VAL A 120 -15.54 6.62 11.15
N THR A 121 -16.30 5.80 10.43
CA THR A 121 -16.24 5.76 8.96
C THR A 121 -17.57 5.31 8.38
N ASP A 122 -17.78 5.48 7.08
CA ASP A 122 -19.00 5.05 6.41
C ASP A 122 -18.96 3.52 6.19
N ALA A 123 -20.05 2.83 6.52
CA ALA A 123 -20.16 1.37 6.43
C ALA A 123 -19.95 0.83 5.00
N ALA A 124 -20.28 1.62 3.98
CA ALA A 124 -20.10 1.28 2.57
C ALA A 124 -18.62 1.11 2.14
N TYR A 125 -17.68 1.56 2.96
CA TYR A 125 -16.25 1.52 2.67
C TYR A 125 -15.49 0.54 3.57
N LEU A 126 -16.18 -0.47 4.11
CA LEU A 126 -15.61 -1.49 4.96
C LEU A 126 -15.54 -2.84 4.25
N VAL A 127 -14.43 -3.54 4.44
CA VAL A 127 -14.27 -4.94 4.01
C VAL A 127 -14.13 -5.82 5.24
N LYS A 128 -14.96 -6.89 5.31
CA LYS A 128 -14.90 -7.86 6.41
C LYS A 128 -13.64 -8.73 6.29
N VAL A 129 -13.06 -9.03 7.43
CA VAL A 129 -11.86 -9.85 7.55
C VAL A 129 -12.23 -11.23 8.11
N PRO A 130 -11.89 -12.31 7.40
CA PRO A 130 -12.02 -13.67 7.93
C PRO A 130 -11.14 -13.89 9.18
N LYS A 131 -11.64 -14.65 10.15
CA LYS A 131 -10.94 -14.87 11.43
C LYS A 131 -9.54 -15.46 11.27
N GLU A 132 -9.34 -16.25 10.23
CA GLU A 132 -8.11 -16.99 9.95
C GLU A 132 -6.92 -16.09 9.59
N ILE A 133 -7.17 -14.83 9.21
CA ILE A 133 -6.12 -13.90 8.78
C ILE A 133 -6.08 -12.60 9.59
N VAL A 134 -6.80 -12.50 10.70
CA VAL A 134 -6.91 -11.27 11.50
C VAL A 134 -5.53 -10.76 11.94
N ASP A 135 -4.60 -11.65 12.28
CA ASP A 135 -3.25 -11.30 12.72
C ASP A 135 -2.32 -10.72 11.63
N ILE A 136 -2.75 -10.78 10.36
CA ILE A 136 -2.02 -10.23 9.21
C ILE A 136 -2.85 -9.21 8.42
N ALA A 137 -4.10 -9.02 8.75
CA ALA A 137 -5.04 -8.22 7.96
C ALA A 137 -4.74 -6.71 7.98
N VAL A 138 -3.89 -6.23 8.88
CA VAL A 138 -3.33 -4.87 8.82
C VAL A 138 -2.53 -4.62 7.53
N LEU A 139 -2.09 -5.68 6.83
CA LEU A 139 -1.41 -5.60 5.53
C LEU A 139 -2.38 -5.38 4.36
N THR A 140 -3.69 -5.40 4.58
CA THR A 140 -4.71 -5.30 3.51
C THR A 140 -4.61 -3.97 2.76
N GLU A 141 -4.43 -2.86 3.47
CA GLU A 141 -4.36 -1.56 2.81
C GLU A 141 -3.16 -1.47 1.86
N PRO A 142 -1.90 -1.65 2.28
CA PRO A 142 -0.77 -1.59 1.35
C PRO A 142 -0.83 -2.67 0.26
N LEU A 143 -1.41 -3.84 0.56
CA LEU A 143 -1.64 -4.86 -0.45
C LEU A 143 -2.69 -4.43 -1.48
N SER A 144 -3.73 -3.71 -1.08
CA SER A 144 -4.77 -3.23 -2.01
C SER A 144 -4.21 -2.31 -3.11
N VAL A 145 -3.20 -1.52 -2.78
CA VAL A 145 -2.48 -0.67 -3.75
C VAL A 145 -1.75 -1.54 -4.78
N VAL A 146 -1.13 -2.62 -4.34
CA VAL A 146 -0.49 -3.62 -5.20
C VAL A 146 -1.52 -4.32 -6.08
N GLU A 147 -2.66 -4.74 -5.52
CA GLU A 147 -3.75 -5.40 -6.26
C GLU A 147 -4.20 -4.55 -7.44
N LYS A 148 -4.45 -3.26 -7.20
CA LYS A 148 -4.81 -2.33 -8.28
C LYS A 148 -3.70 -2.21 -9.33
N GLY A 149 -2.46 -2.02 -8.90
CA GLY A 149 -1.34 -1.89 -9.83
C GLY A 149 -1.16 -3.12 -10.70
N VAL A 150 -1.19 -4.31 -10.10
CA VAL A 150 -1.07 -5.58 -10.83
C VAL A 150 -2.27 -5.81 -11.74
N GLU A 151 -3.51 -5.54 -11.28
CA GLU A 151 -4.71 -5.63 -12.13
C GLU A 151 -4.56 -4.76 -13.37
N VAL A 152 -4.20 -3.48 -13.21
CA VAL A 152 -4.03 -2.52 -14.31
C VAL A 152 -2.92 -2.97 -15.27
N GLY A 153 -1.77 -3.39 -14.75
CA GLY A 153 -0.63 -3.83 -15.55
C GLY A 153 -0.94 -5.09 -16.36
N VAL A 154 -1.55 -6.09 -15.74
CA VAL A 154 -1.95 -7.34 -16.39
C VAL A 154 -3.03 -7.10 -17.43
N ALA A 155 -4.06 -6.31 -17.11
CA ALA A 155 -5.13 -5.97 -18.05
C ALA A 155 -4.59 -5.21 -19.27
N ALA A 156 -3.68 -4.25 -19.06
CA ALA A 156 -3.03 -3.51 -20.13
C ALA A 156 -2.19 -4.42 -21.05
N TYR A 157 -1.42 -5.33 -20.47
CA TYR A 157 -0.66 -6.33 -21.24
C TYR A 157 -1.57 -7.24 -22.04
N GLN A 158 -2.60 -7.82 -21.39
CA GLN A 158 -3.54 -8.74 -22.02
C GLN A 158 -4.34 -8.09 -23.15
N SER A 159 -4.84 -6.87 -22.96
CA SER A 159 -5.63 -6.17 -23.99
C SER A 159 -4.84 -5.88 -25.27
N ARG A 160 -3.51 -5.72 -25.13
CA ARG A 160 -2.61 -5.40 -26.25
C ARG A 160 -2.05 -6.63 -26.97
N LEU A 161 -1.78 -7.71 -26.23
CA LEU A 161 -1.09 -8.89 -26.78
C LEU A 161 -1.95 -10.15 -26.83
N GLY A 162 -3.18 -10.14 -26.31
CA GLY A 162 -4.09 -11.28 -26.31
C GLY A 162 -3.65 -12.44 -25.40
N ARG A 163 -2.62 -12.25 -24.58
CA ARG A 163 -2.08 -13.26 -23.65
C ARG A 163 -1.70 -12.65 -22.32
N ARG A 164 -1.54 -13.45 -21.28
CA ARG A 164 -1.04 -13.01 -19.96
C ARG A 164 0.47 -12.77 -19.99
N PRO A 165 1.00 -11.89 -19.11
CA PRO A 165 2.44 -11.80 -18.90
C PRO A 165 2.97 -13.15 -18.38
N GLU A 166 4.18 -13.51 -18.79
CA GLU A 166 4.84 -14.75 -18.41
C GLU A 166 6.03 -14.53 -17.46
N THR A 167 6.53 -13.29 -17.40
CA THR A 167 7.65 -12.91 -16.53
C THR A 167 7.37 -11.60 -15.82
N ALA A 168 7.84 -11.48 -14.58
CA ALA A 168 7.67 -10.26 -13.79
C ALA A 168 8.95 -9.83 -13.08
N LEU A 169 9.15 -8.50 -13.03
CA LEU A 169 10.20 -7.83 -12.29
C LEU A 169 9.55 -6.93 -11.24
N VAL A 170 10.04 -7.01 -10.01
CA VAL A 170 9.66 -6.08 -8.93
C VAL A 170 10.89 -5.28 -8.53
N LEU A 171 10.79 -3.97 -8.65
CA LEU A 171 11.83 -3.02 -8.28
C LEU A 171 11.52 -2.46 -6.88
N GLY A 172 12.32 -2.88 -5.91
CA GLY A 172 12.16 -2.58 -4.49
C GLY A 172 11.75 -3.81 -3.66
N ALA A 173 12.34 -3.97 -2.48
CA ALA A 173 12.01 -4.98 -1.49
C ALA A 173 11.52 -4.34 -0.17
N GLY A 174 10.83 -3.21 -0.26
CA GLY A 174 10.05 -2.63 0.82
C GLY A 174 8.72 -3.39 0.99
N PRO A 175 7.83 -2.91 1.89
CA PRO A 175 6.52 -3.57 2.12
C PRO A 175 5.73 -3.76 0.83
N VAL A 176 5.59 -2.71 0.02
CA VAL A 176 4.84 -2.75 -1.26
C VAL A 176 5.51 -3.70 -2.25
N GLY A 177 6.84 -3.66 -2.39
CA GLY A 177 7.56 -4.54 -3.31
C GLY A 177 7.48 -6.02 -2.91
N LEU A 178 7.60 -6.35 -1.63
CA LEU A 178 7.44 -7.73 -1.16
C LEU A 178 6.00 -8.23 -1.31
N LEU A 179 5.00 -7.38 -1.07
CA LEU A 179 3.60 -7.70 -1.33
C LEU A 179 3.33 -7.89 -2.83
N ALA A 180 3.94 -7.08 -3.70
CA ALA A 180 3.88 -7.27 -5.16
C ALA A 180 4.52 -8.59 -5.59
N THR A 181 5.69 -8.92 -5.02
CA THR A 181 6.35 -10.21 -5.23
C THR A 181 5.41 -11.36 -4.85
N MET A 182 4.75 -11.26 -3.70
CA MET A 182 3.80 -12.27 -3.21
C MET A 182 2.62 -12.45 -4.18
N VAL A 183 1.95 -11.38 -4.59
CA VAL A 183 0.79 -11.46 -5.52
C VAL A 183 1.21 -12.10 -6.84
N LEU A 184 2.30 -11.66 -7.43
CA LEU A 184 2.79 -12.20 -8.71
C LEU A 184 3.20 -13.68 -8.58
N ARG A 185 3.75 -14.10 -7.43
CA ARG A 185 4.04 -15.51 -7.13
C ARG A 185 2.77 -16.34 -6.90
N LEU A 186 1.71 -15.78 -6.30
CA LEU A 186 0.40 -16.43 -6.21
C LEU A 186 -0.20 -16.64 -7.59
N MET A 187 -0.04 -15.68 -8.51
CA MET A 187 -0.45 -15.79 -9.92
C MET A 187 0.36 -16.84 -10.72
N GLY A 188 1.41 -17.43 -10.12
CA GLY A 188 2.25 -18.46 -10.76
C GLY A 188 3.39 -17.91 -11.62
N LEU A 189 3.63 -16.61 -11.64
CA LEU A 189 4.70 -16.02 -12.45
C LEU A 189 6.09 -16.30 -11.85
N PRO A 190 7.13 -16.55 -12.66
CA PRO A 190 8.51 -16.36 -12.26
C PRO A 190 8.74 -14.86 -11.99
N VAL A 191 9.20 -14.56 -10.77
CA VAL A 191 9.40 -13.18 -10.31
C VAL A 191 10.86 -12.96 -9.97
N THR A 192 11.42 -11.86 -10.48
CA THR A 192 12.70 -11.32 -10.03
C THR A 192 12.42 -10.08 -9.17
N THR A 193 12.93 -10.07 -7.94
CA THR A 193 12.85 -8.91 -7.02
C THR A 193 14.23 -8.29 -6.89
N VAL A 194 14.33 -6.99 -7.12
CA VAL A 194 15.60 -6.24 -7.12
C VAL A 194 15.58 -5.19 -6.02
N ALA A 195 16.62 -5.17 -5.22
CA ALA A 195 16.84 -4.10 -4.22
C ALA A 195 18.32 -3.94 -3.91
N THR A 196 18.68 -2.93 -3.13
CA THR A 196 20.07 -2.63 -2.72
C THR A 196 20.45 -3.26 -1.37
N ARG A 197 19.64 -4.20 -0.87
CA ARG A 197 19.94 -4.88 0.40
C ARG A 197 20.78 -6.13 0.15
N PRO A 198 21.74 -6.43 1.07
CA PRO A 198 22.58 -7.62 0.92
C PRO A 198 21.75 -8.92 0.79
N PRO A 199 22.31 -9.96 0.13
CA PRO A 199 21.61 -11.22 -0.07
C PRO A 199 21.24 -11.98 1.21
N ASP A 200 21.87 -11.69 2.33
CA ASP A 200 21.58 -12.26 3.65
C ASP A 200 20.57 -11.42 4.47
N SER A 201 20.14 -10.28 3.97
CA SER A 201 19.10 -9.45 4.61
C SER A 201 17.78 -10.20 4.74
N LEU A 202 16.95 -9.79 5.72
CA LEU A 202 15.60 -10.34 5.88
C LEU A 202 14.76 -10.16 4.60
N LYS A 203 14.83 -8.99 3.95
CA LYS A 203 14.09 -8.68 2.72
C LYS A 203 14.45 -9.64 1.59
N ALA A 204 15.73 -9.92 1.40
CA ALA A 204 16.21 -10.88 0.40
C ALA A 204 15.77 -12.31 0.72
N LYS A 205 15.85 -12.72 1.99
CA LYS A 205 15.38 -14.03 2.45
C LYS A 205 13.91 -14.23 2.20
N LEU A 206 13.07 -13.23 2.53
CA LEU A 206 11.62 -13.29 2.34
C LEU A 206 11.25 -13.38 0.86
N ALA A 207 11.91 -12.64 -0.03
CA ALA A 207 11.65 -12.74 -1.47
C ALA A 207 11.95 -14.19 -1.97
N ARG A 208 13.07 -14.77 -1.55
CA ARG A 208 13.45 -16.15 -1.94
C ARG A 208 12.56 -17.22 -1.31
N GLU A 209 12.09 -17.02 -0.08
CA GLU A 209 11.23 -17.98 0.63
C GLU A 209 9.94 -18.30 -0.14
N ILE A 210 9.39 -17.32 -0.87
CA ILE A 210 8.22 -17.53 -1.73
C ILE A 210 8.58 -17.86 -3.18
N GLY A 211 9.84 -18.19 -3.45
CA GLY A 211 10.32 -18.65 -4.74
C GLY A 211 10.62 -17.56 -5.76
N ALA A 212 10.83 -16.31 -5.34
CA ALA A 212 11.34 -15.28 -6.22
C ALA A 212 12.87 -15.33 -6.33
N THR A 213 13.41 -14.95 -7.48
CA THR A 213 14.83 -14.64 -7.62
C THR A 213 15.09 -13.27 -6.99
N TYR A 214 16.12 -13.15 -6.15
CA TYR A 214 16.50 -11.87 -5.59
C TYR A 214 17.85 -11.41 -6.16
N ILE A 215 17.93 -10.16 -6.60
CA ILE A 215 19.14 -9.50 -7.12
C ILE A 215 19.50 -8.34 -6.20
N ASP A 216 20.74 -8.33 -5.72
CA ASP A 216 21.34 -7.21 -5.02
C ASP A 216 21.89 -6.20 -6.03
N ALA A 217 21.15 -5.15 -6.34
CA ALA A 217 21.52 -4.12 -7.31
C ALA A 217 22.78 -3.33 -6.94
N ALA A 218 23.29 -3.44 -5.71
CA ALA A 218 24.56 -2.82 -5.33
C ALA A 218 25.78 -3.59 -5.86
N HIS A 219 25.62 -4.89 -6.12
CA HIS A 219 26.72 -5.79 -6.47
C HIS A 219 26.46 -6.61 -7.73
N GLU A 220 25.23 -6.73 -8.16
CA GLU A 220 24.81 -7.54 -9.30
C GLU A 220 24.15 -6.68 -10.38
N LYS A 221 24.47 -6.96 -11.63
CA LYS A 221 23.81 -6.27 -12.75
C LYS A 221 22.50 -6.95 -13.09
N LEU A 222 21.42 -6.20 -13.11
CA LEU A 222 20.14 -6.67 -13.63
C LEU A 222 20.26 -6.93 -15.14
N THR A 223 19.84 -8.11 -15.58
CA THR A 223 19.87 -8.54 -16.97
C THR A 223 18.52 -9.10 -17.40
N GLY A 224 18.32 -9.26 -18.70
CA GLY A 224 17.06 -9.78 -19.26
C GLY A 224 15.99 -8.71 -19.43
N THR A 225 14.87 -9.16 -19.96
CA THR A 225 13.65 -8.37 -20.17
C THR A 225 12.44 -9.06 -19.58
N TYR A 226 11.40 -8.26 -19.26
CA TYR A 226 10.22 -8.73 -18.53
C TYR A 226 8.94 -8.23 -19.21
N ASP A 227 7.88 -9.03 -19.10
CA ASP A 227 6.56 -8.66 -19.58
C ASP A 227 5.87 -7.63 -18.69
N LEU A 228 6.06 -7.79 -17.37
CA LEU A 228 5.47 -6.90 -16.36
C LEU A 228 6.56 -6.43 -15.39
N VAL A 229 6.67 -5.14 -15.20
CA VAL A 229 7.53 -4.51 -14.21
C VAL A 229 6.66 -3.79 -13.18
N VAL A 230 6.90 -3.99 -11.90
CA VAL A 230 6.26 -3.25 -10.81
C VAL A 230 7.33 -2.43 -10.09
N GLU A 231 7.25 -1.11 -10.22
CA GLU A 231 8.16 -0.17 -9.55
C GLU A 231 7.55 0.26 -8.21
N ALA A 232 8.25 -0.02 -7.12
CA ALA A 232 7.79 0.21 -5.75
C ALA A 232 8.83 0.95 -4.87
N THR A 233 9.76 1.69 -5.51
CA THR A 233 10.80 2.46 -4.77
C THR A 233 10.54 3.95 -4.72
N GLY A 234 9.86 4.52 -5.71
CA GLY A 234 9.72 5.96 -5.91
C GLY A 234 11.03 6.66 -6.33
N ALA A 235 12.02 5.90 -6.81
CA ALA A 235 13.28 6.46 -7.30
C ALA A 235 13.25 6.59 -8.83
N THR A 236 13.41 7.80 -9.34
CA THR A 236 13.35 8.08 -10.79
C THR A 236 14.30 7.21 -11.62
N SER A 237 15.54 7.01 -11.16
CA SER A 237 16.51 6.16 -11.87
C SER A 237 16.08 4.70 -11.93
N VAL A 238 15.39 4.21 -10.90
CA VAL A 238 14.89 2.84 -10.82
C VAL A 238 13.70 2.64 -11.76
N ALA A 239 12.77 3.61 -11.85
CA ALA A 239 11.68 3.58 -12.82
C ALA A 239 12.20 3.60 -14.27
N LEU A 240 13.22 4.39 -14.56
CA LEU A 240 13.84 4.39 -15.90
C LEU A 240 14.55 3.09 -16.24
N GLU A 241 15.19 2.45 -15.25
CA GLU A 241 15.72 1.09 -15.40
C GLU A 241 14.58 0.08 -15.66
N GLY A 242 13.43 0.20 -14.97
CA GLY A 242 12.23 -0.61 -15.20
C GLY A 242 11.77 -0.52 -16.65
N LEU A 243 11.62 0.68 -17.18
CA LEU A 243 11.27 0.91 -18.60
C LEU A 243 12.29 0.28 -19.55
N ALA A 244 13.59 0.39 -19.25
CA ALA A 244 14.65 -0.23 -20.03
C ALA A 244 14.58 -1.76 -20.03
N ARG A 245 14.07 -2.37 -18.94
CA ARG A 245 13.92 -3.83 -18.77
C ARG A 245 12.62 -4.40 -19.32
N LEU A 246 11.73 -3.61 -19.86
CA LEU A 246 10.56 -4.13 -20.53
C LEU A 246 10.94 -4.85 -21.83
N GLY A 247 10.38 -6.03 -22.03
CA GLY A 247 10.36 -6.72 -23.33
C GLY A 247 9.37 -6.06 -24.32
N PRO A 248 9.31 -6.54 -25.55
CA PRO A 248 8.34 -6.07 -26.54
C PRO A 248 6.90 -6.20 -26.02
N GLY A 249 6.15 -5.10 -26.09
CA GLY A 249 4.79 -5.01 -25.56
C GLY A 249 4.69 -4.97 -24.04
N GLY A 250 5.80 -4.98 -23.31
CA GLY A 250 5.82 -5.00 -21.86
C GLY A 250 5.17 -3.78 -21.20
N VAL A 251 4.76 -3.96 -19.95
CA VAL A 251 4.08 -2.92 -19.14
C VAL A 251 4.84 -2.69 -17.85
N GLU A 252 5.16 -1.43 -17.56
CA GLU A 252 5.65 -1.00 -16.25
C GLU A 252 4.55 -0.30 -15.47
N VAL A 253 4.33 -0.72 -14.23
CA VAL A 253 3.40 -0.12 -13.28
C VAL A 253 4.19 0.66 -12.24
N LEU A 254 3.97 1.97 -12.16
CA LEU A 254 4.58 2.86 -11.18
C LEU A 254 3.68 2.97 -9.95
N LEU A 255 4.15 2.48 -8.80
CA LEU A 255 3.47 2.59 -7.49
C LEU A 255 4.15 3.63 -6.59
N GLY A 256 5.38 4.02 -6.92
CA GLY A 256 6.13 5.02 -6.17
C GLY A 256 5.63 6.44 -6.43
N VAL A 257 5.85 7.33 -5.44
CA VAL A 257 5.73 8.78 -5.61
C VAL A 257 7.14 9.35 -5.74
N TYR A 258 7.39 10.09 -6.82
CA TYR A 258 8.73 10.54 -7.17
C TYR A 258 8.96 11.98 -6.71
N PRO A 259 10.09 12.28 -6.04
CA PRO A 259 10.44 13.65 -5.70
C PRO A 259 10.72 14.46 -6.98
N PRO A 260 10.52 15.81 -6.95
CA PRO A 260 10.89 16.66 -8.05
C PRO A 260 12.38 16.52 -8.41
N GLY A 261 12.70 16.55 -9.70
CA GLY A 261 14.06 16.43 -10.22
C GLY A 261 14.30 15.09 -10.91
N GLY A 262 15.56 14.75 -11.07
CA GLY A 262 16.00 13.60 -11.86
C GLY A 262 16.44 14.03 -13.26
N LYS A 263 17.56 13.46 -13.72
CA LYS A 263 18.06 13.63 -15.07
C LYS A 263 18.10 12.28 -15.74
N LEU A 264 17.69 12.24 -16.99
CA LEU A 264 17.84 11.10 -17.87
C LEU A 264 18.95 11.39 -18.87
N GLU A 265 20.07 10.69 -18.72
CA GLU A 265 21.09 10.64 -19.77
C GLU A 265 20.53 9.77 -20.91
N ASP A 266 20.70 10.24 -22.15
CA ASP A 266 20.21 9.54 -23.33
C ASP A 266 18.69 9.21 -23.34
N ALA A 267 17.88 10.20 -23.00
CA ALA A 267 16.42 10.10 -23.07
C ALA A 267 15.93 9.65 -24.46
N GLY A 268 16.60 10.08 -25.52
CA GLY A 268 16.23 9.75 -26.90
C GLY A 268 16.30 8.26 -27.18
N SER A 269 17.36 7.58 -26.77
CA SER A 269 17.50 6.13 -26.95
C SER A 269 16.43 5.34 -26.19
N LEU A 270 16.15 5.70 -24.93
CA LEU A 270 15.12 5.04 -24.14
C LEU A 270 13.72 5.23 -24.73
N LEU A 271 13.39 6.43 -25.20
CA LEU A 271 12.10 6.69 -25.84
C LEU A 271 11.98 5.98 -27.21
N THR A 272 13.06 5.94 -27.97
CA THR A 272 13.10 5.19 -29.24
C THR A 272 12.88 3.70 -28.99
N ASP A 273 13.54 3.12 -27.99
CA ASP A 273 13.34 1.74 -27.60
C ASP A 273 11.90 1.49 -27.13
N ALA A 274 11.32 2.41 -26.35
CA ALA A 274 9.91 2.30 -25.93
C ALA A 274 8.94 2.30 -27.13
N VAL A 275 9.18 3.14 -28.13
CA VAL A 275 8.36 3.20 -29.35
C VAL A 275 8.53 1.96 -30.20
N LEU A 276 9.75 1.55 -30.50
CA LEU A 276 10.04 0.41 -31.37
C LEU A 276 9.58 -0.92 -30.79
N ASN A 277 9.56 -1.03 -29.47
CA ASN A 277 9.11 -2.23 -28.75
C ASN A 277 7.70 -2.11 -28.17
N ASN A 278 6.94 -1.05 -28.50
CA ASN A 278 5.57 -0.86 -28.03
C ASN A 278 5.43 -0.98 -26.50
N LYS A 279 6.37 -0.43 -25.73
CA LYS A 279 6.35 -0.47 -24.27
C LYS A 279 5.29 0.48 -23.69
N LEU A 280 4.77 0.16 -22.51
CA LEU A 280 3.78 0.99 -21.81
C LEU A 280 4.23 1.26 -20.37
N VAL A 281 4.11 2.49 -19.94
CA VAL A 281 4.24 2.89 -18.52
C VAL A 281 2.90 3.39 -18.03
N VAL A 282 2.46 2.91 -16.87
CA VAL A 282 1.19 3.31 -16.25
C VAL A 282 1.38 3.60 -14.76
N GLY A 283 0.92 4.77 -14.31
CA GLY A 283 0.88 5.13 -12.89
C GLY A 283 -0.35 4.53 -12.18
N SER A 284 -0.19 4.12 -10.93
CA SER A 284 -1.29 3.63 -10.09
C SER A 284 -1.11 4.11 -8.66
N VAL A 285 -2.17 4.64 -8.06
CA VAL A 285 -2.19 5.14 -6.68
C VAL A 285 -3.52 4.81 -6.03
N ASN A 286 -3.50 4.54 -4.73
CA ASN A 286 -4.70 4.20 -3.95
C ASN A 286 -5.44 2.96 -4.50
N ALA A 287 -6.55 2.57 -3.87
CA ALA A 287 -7.31 1.38 -4.25
C ALA A 287 -8.80 1.58 -3.99
N GLY A 288 -9.65 0.97 -4.81
CA GLY A 288 -11.09 0.87 -4.58
C GLY A 288 -11.44 -0.36 -3.75
N LEU A 289 -12.70 -0.46 -3.32
CA LEU A 289 -13.21 -1.54 -2.46
C LEU A 289 -12.84 -2.94 -2.97
N ARG A 290 -13.00 -3.17 -4.29
CA ARG A 290 -12.68 -4.47 -4.92
C ARG A 290 -11.21 -4.91 -4.75
N HIS A 291 -10.29 -3.95 -4.65
CA HIS A 291 -8.87 -4.23 -4.45
C HIS A 291 -8.57 -4.60 -3.00
N PHE A 292 -9.29 -4.00 -2.03
CA PHE A 292 -9.24 -4.41 -0.62
C PHE A 292 -9.80 -5.83 -0.45
N GLU A 293 -10.90 -6.16 -1.14
CA GLU A 293 -11.45 -7.53 -1.17
C GLU A 293 -10.46 -8.52 -1.81
N ALA A 294 -9.78 -8.12 -2.90
CA ALA A 294 -8.72 -8.91 -3.53
C ALA A 294 -7.55 -9.12 -2.56
N ALA A 295 -7.14 -8.09 -1.84
CA ALA A 295 -6.08 -8.16 -0.85
C ALA A 295 -6.41 -9.15 0.28
N ILE A 296 -7.64 -9.14 0.80
CA ILE A 296 -8.11 -10.13 1.79
C ILE A 296 -8.02 -11.56 1.23
N ARG A 297 -8.47 -11.79 -0.01
CA ARG A 297 -8.38 -13.12 -0.65
C ARG A 297 -6.92 -13.56 -0.81
N HIS A 298 -6.05 -12.69 -1.31
CA HIS A 298 -4.63 -13.04 -1.50
C HIS A 298 -3.86 -13.17 -0.18
N LEU A 299 -4.21 -12.45 0.89
CA LEU A 299 -3.65 -12.71 2.23
C LEU A 299 -4.01 -14.11 2.73
N LYS A 300 -5.27 -14.53 2.51
CA LYS A 300 -5.68 -15.89 2.86
C LYS A 300 -4.95 -16.94 2.02
N GLU A 301 -4.91 -16.75 0.69
CA GLU A 301 -4.19 -17.65 -0.21
C GLU A 301 -2.68 -17.71 0.11
N ALA A 302 -2.07 -16.57 0.45
CA ALA A 302 -0.67 -16.53 0.87
C ALA A 302 -0.44 -17.27 2.18
N ARG A 303 -1.37 -17.18 3.15
CA ARG A 303 -1.33 -17.97 4.37
C ARG A 303 -1.41 -19.47 4.06
N ASP A 304 -2.33 -19.87 3.18
CA ASP A 304 -2.50 -21.28 2.80
C ASP A 304 -1.28 -21.82 2.04
N LYS A 305 -0.66 -21.02 1.16
CA LYS A 305 0.45 -21.45 0.29
C LYS A 305 1.85 -21.29 0.88
N PHE A 306 2.06 -20.21 1.64
CA PHE A 306 3.37 -19.80 2.16
C PHE A 306 3.43 -19.80 3.70
N GLY A 307 2.39 -20.30 4.38
CA GLY A 307 2.33 -20.35 5.83
C GLY A 307 2.36 -18.96 6.48
N ASP A 308 3.21 -18.79 7.47
CA ASP A 308 3.33 -17.52 8.21
C ASP A 308 4.13 -16.43 7.51
N TRP A 309 4.46 -16.61 6.22
CA TRP A 309 5.24 -15.63 5.48
C TRP A 309 4.67 -14.21 5.53
N PRO A 310 3.35 -13.94 5.32
CA PRO A 310 2.82 -12.59 5.41
C PRO A 310 3.06 -11.94 6.78
N LYS A 311 2.99 -12.73 7.85
CA LYS A 311 3.24 -12.23 9.21
C LYS A 311 4.68 -11.76 9.43
N LYS A 312 5.65 -12.37 8.75
CA LYS A 312 7.06 -11.98 8.81
C LYS A 312 7.33 -10.59 8.23
N LEU A 313 6.38 -10.03 7.45
CA LEU A 313 6.48 -8.66 6.95
C LEU A 313 6.28 -7.64 8.09
N ILE A 314 5.58 -8.01 9.17
CA ILE A 314 5.40 -7.14 10.35
C ILE A 314 6.65 -7.31 11.23
N THR A 315 7.62 -6.42 11.03
CA THR A 315 8.94 -6.52 11.70
C THR A 315 9.03 -5.71 12.98
N LYS A 316 8.11 -4.76 13.19
CA LYS A 316 8.11 -3.91 14.35
C LYS A 316 6.70 -3.61 14.82
N THR A 317 6.49 -3.62 16.14
CA THR A 317 5.23 -3.21 16.76
C THR A 317 5.48 -2.24 17.90
N ALA A 318 4.58 -1.29 18.08
CA ALA A 318 4.57 -0.36 19.23
C ALA A 318 3.14 -0.16 19.72
N THR A 319 2.94 0.37 20.92
CA THR A 319 1.62 0.75 21.44
C THR A 319 1.38 2.25 21.29
N LEU A 320 0.15 2.72 21.54
CA LEU A 320 -0.16 4.16 21.54
C LEU A 320 0.71 4.92 22.55
N ASP A 321 0.98 4.35 23.72
CA ASP A 321 1.82 5.00 24.75
C ASP A 321 3.26 5.17 24.29
N ASN A 322 3.75 4.26 23.42
CA ASN A 322 5.09 4.28 22.85
C ASN A 322 5.06 4.59 21.34
N TYR A 323 4.13 5.42 20.91
CA TYR A 323 3.91 5.72 19.47
C TYR A 323 5.17 6.20 18.74
N GLN A 324 6.09 6.89 19.43
CA GLN A 324 7.35 7.35 18.84
C GLN A 324 8.16 6.20 18.24
N GLU A 325 8.13 5.02 18.86
CA GLU A 325 8.81 3.83 18.34
C GLU A 325 8.22 3.38 17.01
N ALA A 326 6.89 3.50 16.82
CA ALA A 326 6.24 3.14 15.56
C ALA A 326 6.69 4.06 14.40
N TYR A 327 6.91 5.34 14.68
CA TYR A 327 7.30 6.32 13.67
C TYR A 327 8.82 6.52 13.51
N SER A 328 9.63 5.70 14.21
CA SER A 328 11.10 5.70 14.15
C SER A 328 11.67 4.43 13.51
N TRP A 329 11.11 4.00 12.36
CA TRP A 329 11.60 2.81 11.66
C TRP A 329 12.91 3.06 10.93
N THR A 330 13.66 1.99 10.75
CA THR A 330 14.92 1.95 10.03
C THR A 330 14.75 1.31 8.64
N HIS A 331 15.80 1.31 7.84
CA HIS A 331 15.81 0.61 6.55
C HIS A 331 15.71 -0.92 6.66
N GLU A 332 15.97 -1.48 7.84
CA GLU A 332 15.81 -2.92 8.10
C GLU A 332 14.35 -3.30 8.33
N ASP A 333 13.55 -2.37 8.83
CA ASP A 333 12.13 -2.60 9.05
C ASP A 333 11.39 -2.75 7.71
N ILE A 334 10.40 -3.64 7.68
CA ILE A 334 9.53 -3.85 6.51
C ILE A 334 8.20 -3.15 6.78
N LYS A 335 7.41 -3.66 7.72
CA LYS A 335 6.17 -3.00 8.15
C LYS A 335 6.22 -2.79 9.66
N THR A 336 6.03 -1.56 10.07
CA THR A 336 5.79 -1.19 11.46
C THR A 336 4.29 -1.10 11.70
N VAL A 337 3.83 -1.60 12.83
CA VAL A 337 2.41 -1.61 13.22
C VAL A 337 2.23 -1.01 14.61
N LEU A 338 1.34 -0.05 14.70
CA LEU A 338 0.86 0.50 15.95
C LEU A 338 -0.28 -0.40 16.47
N VAL A 339 -0.07 -1.06 17.60
CA VAL A 339 -1.08 -1.87 18.28
C VAL A 339 -1.88 -0.95 19.20
N ILE A 340 -3.14 -0.73 18.84
CA ILE A 340 -4.04 0.16 19.60
C ILE A 340 -4.70 -0.63 20.73
N GLN A 341 -5.27 -1.79 20.37
CA GLN A 341 -5.90 -2.71 21.32
C GLN A 341 -5.51 -4.14 20.98
N ARG A 342 -5.46 -5.00 21.99
CA ARG A 342 -5.17 -6.42 21.75
C ARG A 342 -6.41 -7.11 21.16
N LEU A 343 -6.14 -8.04 20.25
CA LEU A 343 -7.12 -8.97 19.67
C LEU A 343 -7.74 -9.85 20.76
#